data_2e48461813af1b7c137811e2f295e434
#
_entry.id   2e48461813af1b7c137811e2f295e434
#
_cell.length_a   1.000
_cell.length_b   1.000
_cell.length_c   1.000
_cell.angle_alpha   90.00
_cell.angle_beta   90.00
_cell.angle_gamma   90.00
#
_symmetry.space_group_name_H-M   'P 1'
#
loop_
_entity.id
_entity.type
_entity.pdbx_description
1 polymer ?
#
loop_
_entity_poly.entity_id
_entity_poly.type
_entity_poly.pdbx_seq_one_letter_code
_entity_poly.pdbx_strand_id
1 'polypeptide(L)'
;KNYFKDKYIFIDGFNGFVAQEYKLLELIISESKCVTITLCSDSYDNGDNFNLFAYVNNSAKIIKKIADKSNVKTEIVKLENNFRFNNDELKAVESHFFENCDRILDSNENIHIYASKNISDECDYVSREIKSLLRNGYKASEIAVITRDLNKYLSELEYSFTKYEVPYFKDERQPINSQSLVVMIEFMLRCINFSFKSDDVLSLAKTGLTDISDEDINDIENYVFLWNINGL
;
A
#
# COMPACT_ATOMS: atom_id res chain seq x y z
N LYS A 1 26.84 -21.71 10.88
CA LYS A 1 27.93 -21.17 10.01
C LYS A 1 27.79 -19.68 10.07
N ASN A 2 28.68 -19.01 10.76
CA ASN A 2 28.73 -17.59 11.14
C ASN A 2 28.62 -16.63 9.93
N TYR A 3 27.47 -16.59 9.25
CA TYR A 3 27.29 -15.74 8.08
C TYR A 3 27.32 -14.25 8.45
N PHE A 4 26.83 -13.92 9.64
CA PHE A 4 26.73 -12.54 10.12
C PHE A 4 27.95 -12.07 10.91
N LYS A 5 28.92 -12.95 11.17
CA LYS A 5 30.13 -12.64 11.94
C LYS A 5 30.86 -11.43 11.33
N ASP A 6 31.27 -10.54 12.21
CA ASP A 6 32.01 -9.30 11.88
C ASP A 6 31.24 -8.27 11.03
N LYS A 7 29.94 -8.47 10.80
CA LYS A 7 29.10 -7.55 10.01
C LYS A 7 28.39 -6.53 10.90
N TYR A 8 28.22 -5.32 10.37
CA TYR A 8 27.31 -4.30 10.86
C TYR A 8 25.99 -4.45 10.11
N ILE A 9 24.90 -4.61 10.83
CA ILE A 9 23.56 -4.83 10.26
C ILE A 9 22.68 -3.65 10.61
N PHE A 10 21.98 -3.10 9.62
CA PHE A 10 21.02 -2.03 9.78
C PHE A 10 19.64 -2.53 9.32
N ILE A 11 18.64 -2.34 10.17
CA ILE A 11 17.26 -2.77 9.94
C ILE A 11 16.38 -1.54 10.13
N ASP A 12 15.70 -1.13 9.05
CA ASP A 12 14.92 0.10 9.00
C ASP A 12 13.58 -0.11 8.30
N GLY A 13 12.56 0.71 8.60
CA GLY A 13 11.27 0.70 7.95
C GLY A 13 10.30 -0.39 8.43
N PHE A 14 10.54 -1.01 9.58
CA PHE A 14 9.67 -2.01 10.19
C PHE A 14 8.88 -1.42 11.35
N ASN A 15 7.56 -1.69 11.37
CA ASN A 15 6.70 -1.39 12.53
C ASN A 15 6.60 -2.58 13.50
N GLY A 16 7.00 -3.77 13.05
CA GLY A 16 7.00 -5.00 13.80
C GLY A 16 7.49 -6.17 12.98
N PHE A 17 7.58 -7.35 13.59
CA PHE A 17 8.15 -8.54 12.98
C PHE A 17 7.23 -9.74 13.18
N VAL A 18 7.23 -10.67 12.24
CA VAL A 18 6.56 -11.97 12.39
C VAL A 18 7.46 -12.97 13.13
N ALA A 19 6.89 -14.09 13.57
CA ALA A 19 7.60 -15.06 14.40
C ALA A 19 8.88 -15.61 13.75
N GLN A 20 8.89 -15.77 12.42
CA GLN A 20 10.07 -16.22 11.66
C GLN A 20 11.15 -15.15 11.62
N GLU A 21 10.77 -13.88 11.49
CA GLU A 21 11.69 -12.75 11.51
C GLU A 21 12.34 -12.58 12.88
N TYR A 22 11.60 -12.75 13.96
CA TYR A 22 12.20 -12.75 15.31
C TYR A 22 13.24 -13.85 15.50
N LYS A 23 13.06 -15.05 14.93
CA LYS A 23 14.08 -16.10 14.94
C LYS A 23 15.32 -15.73 14.14
N LEU A 24 15.13 -15.04 13.00
CA LEU A 24 16.24 -14.52 12.21
C LEU A 24 16.96 -13.40 12.96
N LEU A 25 16.23 -12.50 13.62
CA LEU A 25 16.81 -11.45 14.47
C LEU A 25 17.62 -12.01 15.63
N GLU A 26 17.16 -13.10 16.28
CA GLU A 26 17.93 -13.79 17.33
C GLU A 26 19.30 -14.26 16.81
N LEU A 27 19.34 -14.83 15.60
CA LEU A 27 20.59 -15.24 14.96
C LEU A 27 21.47 -14.03 14.59
N ILE A 28 20.88 -13.01 13.97
CA ILE A 28 21.60 -11.78 13.58
C ILE A 28 22.21 -11.10 14.83
N ILE A 29 21.42 -10.91 15.87
CA ILE A 29 21.88 -10.22 17.12
C ILE A 29 22.98 -11.03 17.80
N SER A 30 22.89 -12.36 17.80
CA SER A 30 23.89 -13.20 18.48
C SER A 30 25.22 -13.33 17.71
N GLU A 31 25.19 -13.22 16.37
CA GLU A 31 26.40 -13.46 15.55
C GLU A 31 27.06 -12.16 15.06
N SER A 32 26.31 -11.06 14.91
CA SER A 32 26.83 -9.85 14.27
C SER A 32 27.72 -9.04 15.21
N LYS A 33 28.59 -8.21 14.61
CA LYS A 33 29.42 -7.26 15.37
C LYS A 33 28.58 -6.13 15.99
N CYS A 34 27.60 -5.65 15.25
CA CYS A 34 26.68 -4.62 15.69
C CYS A 34 25.37 -4.72 14.88
N VAL A 35 24.24 -4.50 15.55
CA VAL A 35 22.93 -4.42 14.92
C VAL A 35 22.28 -3.11 15.32
N THR A 36 21.86 -2.33 14.35
CA THR A 36 21.09 -1.10 14.55
C THR A 36 19.69 -1.30 14.00
N ILE A 37 18.68 -1.12 14.83
CA ILE A 37 17.27 -1.26 14.44
C ILE A 37 16.58 0.07 14.70
N THR A 38 15.94 0.65 13.69
CA THR A 38 15.14 1.86 13.84
C THR A 38 13.67 1.48 13.97
N LEU A 39 12.97 2.11 14.91
CA LEU A 39 11.54 1.92 15.14
C LEU A 39 10.89 3.29 15.31
N CYS A 40 9.73 3.48 14.69
CA CYS A 40 8.96 4.71 14.83
C CYS A 40 8.07 4.62 16.08
N SER A 41 8.46 5.35 17.13
CA SER A 41 7.71 5.42 18.39
C SER A 41 7.99 6.73 19.12
N ASP A 42 7.06 7.16 19.93
CA ASP A 42 7.19 8.32 20.83
C ASP A 42 8.04 8.00 22.05
N SER A 43 7.93 6.78 22.56
CA SER A 43 8.65 6.34 23.76
C SER A 43 8.86 4.83 23.74
N TYR A 44 9.95 4.42 24.38
CA TYR A 44 10.28 2.99 24.49
C TYR A 44 9.41 2.24 25.50
N ASP A 45 8.87 2.89 26.54
CA ASP A 45 8.29 2.24 27.73
C ASP A 45 6.90 2.75 28.14
N ASN A 46 6.10 3.26 27.22
CA ASN A 46 4.69 3.53 27.54
C ASN A 46 3.96 2.20 27.72
N GLY A 47 3.69 1.85 28.99
CA GLY A 47 2.97 0.64 29.37
C GLY A 47 1.49 0.62 28.97
N ASP A 48 1.03 1.63 28.24
CA ASP A 48 -0.35 1.76 27.80
C ASP A 48 -0.58 0.95 26.50
N ASN A 49 -1.35 -0.11 26.59
CA ASN A 49 -1.70 -0.97 25.47
C ASN A 49 -2.63 -0.28 24.45
N PHE A 50 -3.12 0.90 24.75
CA PHE A 50 -4.01 1.69 23.88
C PHE A 50 -3.29 2.83 23.13
N ASN A 51 -1.99 2.95 23.31
CA ASN A 51 -1.18 3.94 22.60
C ASN A 51 -1.06 3.58 21.11
N LEU A 52 -1.01 4.59 20.25
CA LEU A 52 -0.77 4.48 18.81
C LEU A 52 0.44 3.60 18.49
N PHE A 53 1.50 3.68 19.29
CA PHE A 53 2.75 2.94 19.11
C PHE A 53 2.82 1.62 19.90
N ALA A 54 1.71 1.16 20.50
CA ALA A 54 1.71 -0.05 21.34
C ALA A 54 2.30 -1.28 20.63
N TYR A 55 1.99 -1.46 19.33
CA TYR A 55 2.51 -2.55 18.52
C TYR A 55 4.03 -2.45 18.33
N VAL A 56 4.53 -1.28 17.99
CA VAL A 56 5.97 -1.02 17.82
C VAL A 56 6.71 -1.17 19.14
N ASN A 57 6.16 -0.65 20.24
CA ASN A 57 6.73 -0.76 21.57
C ASN A 57 6.81 -2.21 22.04
N ASN A 58 5.80 -3.04 21.72
CA ASN A 58 5.86 -4.48 21.98
C ASN A 58 7.00 -5.16 21.19
N SER A 59 7.18 -4.78 19.93
CA SER A 59 8.27 -5.27 19.09
C SER A 59 9.64 -4.90 19.68
N ALA A 60 9.80 -3.66 20.12
CA ALA A 60 11.01 -3.21 20.80
C ALA A 60 11.32 -4.01 22.08
N LYS A 61 10.28 -4.29 22.91
CA LYS A 61 10.42 -5.12 24.11
C LYS A 61 10.84 -6.56 23.78
N ILE A 62 10.32 -7.13 22.71
CA ILE A 62 10.72 -8.49 22.26
C ILE A 62 12.18 -8.48 21.79
N ILE A 63 12.58 -7.51 20.98
CA ILE A 63 13.98 -7.36 20.52
C ILE A 63 14.93 -7.25 21.69
N LYS A 64 14.58 -6.41 22.68
CA LYS A 64 15.40 -6.28 23.89
C LYS A 64 15.54 -7.62 24.63
N LYS A 65 14.44 -8.36 24.82
CA LYS A 65 14.49 -9.70 25.42
C LYS A 65 15.40 -10.66 24.66
N ILE A 66 15.40 -10.60 23.32
CA ILE A 66 16.29 -11.39 22.46
C ILE A 66 17.76 -11.00 22.72
N ALA A 67 18.07 -9.69 22.77
CA ALA A 67 19.41 -9.21 23.05
C ALA A 67 19.90 -9.62 24.45
N ASP A 68 19.06 -9.46 25.48
CA ASP A 68 19.36 -9.85 26.85
C ASP A 68 19.64 -11.38 26.95
N LYS A 69 18.82 -12.20 26.29
CA LYS A 69 19.01 -13.66 26.21
C LYS A 69 20.33 -14.06 25.53
N SER A 70 20.77 -13.25 24.56
CA SER A 70 22.02 -13.44 23.83
C SER A 70 23.22 -12.78 24.52
N ASN A 71 23.06 -12.19 25.72
CA ASN A 71 24.06 -11.41 26.45
C ASN A 71 24.67 -10.25 25.63
N VAL A 72 23.88 -9.64 24.76
CA VAL A 72 24.29 -8.49 23.93
C VAL A 72 23.86 -7.19 24.62
N LYS A 73 24.81 -6.26 24.80
CA LYS A 73 24.52 -4.95 25.37
C LYS A 73 23.65 -4.13 24.42
N THR A 74 22.57 -3.59 24.93
CA THR A 74 21.63 -2.73 24.18
C THR A 74 21.83 -1.27 24.57
N GLU A 75 21.82 -0.39 23.59
CA GLU A 75 21.77 1.06 23.77
C GLU A 75 20.50 1.57 23.04
N ILE A 76 19.77 2.47 23.69
CA ILE A 76 18.57 3.09 23.11
C ILE A 76 18.90 4.56 22.84
N VAL A 77 18.80 4.93 21.56
CA VAL A 77 19.00 6.31 21.11
C VAL A 77 17.66 6.87 20.68
N LYS A 78 17.21 7.94 21.31
CA LYS A 78 15.99 8.65 20.92
C LYS A 78 16.35 9.82 20.01
N LEU A 79 15.75 9.89 18.84
CA LEU A 79 15.87 11.00 17.90
C LEU A 79 14.76 12.02 18.22
N GLU A 80 15.10 13.09 18.91
CA GLU A 80 14.12 14.07 19.41
C GLU A 80 13.85 15.22 18.43
N ASN A 81 14.75 15.42 17.44
CA ASN A 81 14.64 16.54 16.51
C ASN A 81 13.72 16.19 15.33
N ASN A 82 12.65 16.95 15.19
CA ASN A 82 11.78 16.86 14.02
C ASN A 82 12.29 17.80 12.91
N PHE A 83 12.98 17.24 11.91
CA PHE A 83 13.47 17.97 10.74
C PHE A 83 12.48 17.91 9.55
N ARG A 84 11.38 17.16 9.69
CA ARG A 84 10.43 16.94 8.59
C ARG A 84 9.53 18.14 8.32
N PHE A 85 9.12 18.84 9.39
CA PHE A 85 8.20 19.97 9.28
C PHE A 85 8.90 21.29 9.52
N ASN A 86 8.75 22.22 8.57
CA ASN A 86 9.36 23.56 8.64
C ASN A 86 8.41 24.62 9.23
N ASN A 87 7.13 24.28 9.45
CA ASN A 87 6.13 25.19 10.01
C ASN A 87 5.57 24.66 11.33
N ASP A 88 5.10 25.56 12.17
CA ASP A 88 4.65 25.25 13.52
C ASP A 88 3.25 24.60 13.53
N GLU A 89 2.41 24.84 12.51
CA GLU A 89 1.10 24.22 12.38
C GLU A 89 1.23 22.71 12.16
N LEU A 90 2.08 22.27 11.22
CA LEU A 90 2.31 20.84 10.97
C LEU A 90 3.02 20.16 12.14
N LYS A 91 3.95 20.85 12.83
CA LYS A 91 4.55 20.34 14.07
C LYS A 91 3.51 20.15 15.18
N ALA A 92 2.57 21.08 15.31
CA ALA A 92 1.50 20.95 16.28
C ALA A 92 0.53 19.82 15.97
N VAL A 93 0.16 19.63 14.69
CA VAL A 93 -0.66 18.50 14.26
C VAL A 93 0.05 17.19 14.56
N GLU A 94 1.32 17.06 14.20
CA GLU A 94 2.10 15.85 14.49
C GLU A 94 2.17 15.54 15.98
N SER A 95 2.43 16.54 16.80
CA SER A 95 2.61 16.34 18.24
C SER A 95 1.32 16.05 19.00
N HIS A 96 0.15 16.54 18.50
CA HIS A 96 -1.11 16.51 19.27
C HIS A 96 -2.26 15.83 18.53
N PHE A 97 -2.04 15.18 17.40
CA PHE A 97 -3.10 14.64 16.57
C PHE A 97 -3.99 13.61 17.30
N PHE A 98 -3.44 12.88 18.26
CA PHE A 98 -4.15 11.88 19.06
C PHE A 98 -4.35 12.30 20.52
N GLU A 99 -4.02 13.54 20.86
CA GLU A 99 -4.17 14.09 22.20
C GLU A 99 -5.29 15.12 22.22
N ASN A 100 -6.03 15.19 23.34
CA ASN A 100 -6.95 16.29 23.58
C ASN A 100 -6.10 17.53 23.94
N CYS A 101 -5.95 18.42 22.99
CA CYS A 101 -5.19 19.66 23.16
C CYS A 101 -6.08 20.85 22.86
N ASP A 102 -6.24 21.75 23.84
CA ASP A 102 -6.96 23.02 23.70
C ASP A 102 -6.06 24.14 23.16
N ARG A 103 -4.89 23.81 22.60
CA ARG A 103 -3.94 24.78 22.10
C ARG A 103 -4.42 25.37 20.78
N ILE A 104 -4.66 26.67 20.76
CA ILE A 104 -4.95 27.45 19.56
C ILE A 104 -3.63 28.04 19.04
N LEU A 105 -3.33 27.83 17.78
CA LEU A 105 -2.21 28.45 17.08
C LEU A 105 -2.74 29.48 16.08
N ASP A 106 -1.95 30.53 15.83
CA ASP A 106 -2.23 31.44 14.74
C ASP A 106 -2.08 30.68 13.41
N SER A 107 -3.09 30.79 12.54
CA SER A 107 -3.07 30.11 11.23
C SER A 107 -2.15 30.85 10.27
N ASN A 108 -1.23 30.09 9.63
CA ASN A 108 -0.41 30.57 8.52
C ASN A 108 -0.87 29.98 7.18
N GLU A 109 -2.11 29.48 7.13
CA GLU A 109 -2.74 28.93 5.91
C GLU A 109 -2.01 27.71 5.30
N ASN A 110 -1.28 26.92 6.14
CA ASN A 110 -0.64 25.69 5.70
C ASN A 110 -1.55 24.46 5.82
N ILE A 111 -2.70 24.60 6.50
CA ILE A 111 -3.67 23.53 6.71
C ILE A 111 -5.04 24.03 6.26
N HIS A 112 -5.64 23.33 5.32
CA HIS A 112 -6.96 23.63 4.81
C HIS A 112 -7.92 22.48 5.08
N ILE A 113 -9.13 22.79 5.55
CA ILE A 113 -10.21 21.80 5.75
C ILE A 113 -11.35 22.18 4.82
N TYR A 114 -11.71 21.26 3.95
CA TYR A 114 -12.81 21.43 3.02
C TYR A 114 -13.90 20.39 3.26
N ALA A 115 -15.14 20.83 3.34
CA ALA A 115 -16.32 19.96 3.46
C ALA A 115 -17.05 19.93 2.13
N SER A 116 -16.97 18.85 1.41
CA SER A 116 -17.63 18.62 0.13
C SER A 116 -19.08 18.16 0.30
N LYS A 117 -19.89 18.33 -0.75
CA LYS A 117 -21.26 17.81 -0.80
C LYS A 117 -21.33 16.32 -1.11
N ASN A 118 -20.39 15.83 -1.87
CA ASN A 118 -20.29 14.45 -2.31
C ASN A 118 -18.84 14.14 -2.75
N ILE A 119 -18.56 12.87 -3.07
CA ILE A 119 -17.23 12.40 -3.48
C ILE A 119 -16.74 13.12 -4.75
N SER A 120 -17.60 13.38 -5.72
CA SER A 120 -17.23 14.05 -6.97
C SER A 120 -16.79 15.49 -6.73
N ASP A 121 -17.50 16.25 -5.86
CA ASP A 121 -17.13 17.60 -5.45
C ASP A 121 -15.79 17.61 -4.67
N GLU A 122 -15.57 16.60 -3.82
CA GLU A 122 -14.30 16.42 -3.10
C GLU A 122 -13.13 16.19 -4.06
N CYS A 123 -13.29 15.28 -5.04
CA CYS A 123 -12.28 14.98 -6.04
C CYS A 123 -12.00 16.20 -6.95
N ASP A 124 -13.03 16.94 -7.33
CA ASP A 124 -12.89 18.15 -8.11
C ASP A 124 -12.14 19.25 -7.33
N TYR A 125 -12.43 19.42 -6.05
CA TYR A 125 -11.72 20.35 -5.18
C TYR A 125 -10.24 19.99 -5.08
N VAL A 126 -9.92 18.73 -4.73
CA VAL A 126 -8.54 18.24 -4.60
C VAL A 126 -7.78 18.43 -5.91
N SER A 127 -8.40 18.12 -7.05
CA SER A 127 -7.76 18.26 -8.37
C SER A 127 -7.43 19.72 -8.70
N ARG A 128 -8.29 20.67 -8.34
CA ARG A 128 -8.05 22.11 -8.52
C ARG A 128 -6.92 22.61 -7.63
N GLU A 129 -6.88 22.19 -6.38
CA GLU A 129 -5.79 22.52 -5.45
C GLU A 129 -4.45 21.99 -5.96
N ILE A 130 -4.39 20.73 -6.39
CA ILE A 130 -3.18 20.15 -6.98
C ILE A 130 -2.77 20.92 -8.23
N LYS A 131 -3.71 21.26 -9.12
CA LYS A 131 -3.40 22.07 -10.32
C LYS A 131 -2.83 23.43 -9.95
N SER A 132 -3.33 24.06 -8.88
CA SER A 132 -2.80 25.32 -8.36
C SER A 132 -1.36 25.15 -7.85
N LEU A 133 -1.09 24.10 -7.07
CA LEU A 133 0.26 23.79 -6.58
C LEU A 133 1.25 23.57 -7.73
N LEU A 134 0.86 22.79 -8.73
CA LEU A 134 1.70 22.53 -9.92
C LEU A 134 2.02 23.85 -10.68
N ARG A 135 1.06 24.78 -10.82
CA ARG A 135 1.28 26.10 -11.40
C ARG A 135 2.23 26.97 -10.57
N ASN A 136 2.25 26.77 -9.26
CA ASN A 136 3.14 27.45 -8.33
C ASN A 136 4.54 26.81 -8.25
N GLY A 137 4.83 25.81 -9.09
CA GLY A 137 6.16 25.22 -9.24
C GLY A 137 6.42 23.95 -8.42
N TYR A 138 5.43 23.45 -7.70
CA TYR A 138 5.54 22.12 -7.06
C TYR A 138 5.58 21.03 -8.12
N LYS A 139 6.34 19.96 -7.85
CA LYS A 139 6.39 18.78 -8.73
C LYS A 139 5.29 17.80 -8.32
N ALA A 140 4.71 17.09 -9.28
CA ALA A 140 3.72 16.05 -8.99
C ALA A 140 4.25 14.97 -8.02
N SER A 141 5.55 14.64 -8.08
CA SER A 141 6.21 13.70 -7.17
C SER A 141 6.31 14.17 -5.71
N GLU A 142 6.06 15.45 -5.45
CA GLU A 142 6.07 16.04 -4.10
C GLU A 142 4.67 16.11 -3.48
N ILE A 143 3.63 15.71 -4.23
CA ILE A 143 2.22 15.79 -3.82
C ILE A 143 1.69 14.36 -3.67
N ALA A 144 1.06 14.06 -2.53
CA ALA A 144 0.40 12.80 -2.28
C ALA A 144 -1.08 13.01 -1.96
N VAL A 145 -1.94 12.18 -2.55
CA VAL A 145 -3.35 12.08 -2.21
C VAL A 145 -3.57 10.76 -1.46
N ILE A 146 -4.07 10.85 -0.25
CA ILE A 146 -4.27 9.69 0.62
C ILE A 146 -5.75 9.54 0.91
N THR A 147 -6.29 8.36 0.67
CA THR A 147 -7.67 8.02 1.00
C THR A 147 -7.71 6.73 1.83
N ARG A 148 -8.73 6.57 2.66
CA ARG A 148 -8.93 5.35 3.44
C ARG A 148 -9.34 4.16 2.57
N ASP A 149 -10.12 4.41 1.51
CA ASP A 149 -10.61 3.40 0.58
C ASP A 149 -10.45 3.91 -0.85
N LEU A 150 -9.36 3.49 -1.47
CA LEU A 150 -9.02 3.93 -2.83
C LEU A 150 -10.08 3.49 -3.85
N ASN A 151 -10.65 2.29 -3.72
CA ASN A 151 -11.62 1.76 -4.68
C ASN A 151 -12.88 2.63 -4.77
N LYS A 152 -13.27 3.25 -3.65
CA LYS A 152 -14.43 4.14 -3.60
C LYS A 152 -14.21 5.47 -4.30
N TYR A 153 -12.97 5.95 -4.33
CA TYR A 153 -12.61 7.26 -4.87
C TYR A 153 -12.00 7.19 -6.27
N LEU A 154 -11.49 6.02 -6.66
CA LEU A 154 -10.59 5.89 -7.81
C LEU A 154 -11.18 6.43 -9.11
N SER A 155 -12.41 6.01 -9.47
CA SER A 155 -13.07 6.44 -10.71
C SER A 155 -13.30 7.94 -10.76
N GLU A 156 -13.71 8.55 -9.64
CA GLU A 156 -13.95 9.99 -9.54
C GLU A 156 -12.65 10.79 -9.56
N LEU A 157 -11.60 10.29 -8.90
CA LEU A 157 -10.27 10.90 -8.94
C LEU A 157 -9.67 10.85 -10.35
N GLU A 158 -9.72 9.70 -11.03
CA GLU A 158 -9.22 9.55 -12.41
C GLU A 158 -9.96 10.48 -13.37
N TYR A 159 -11.28 10.57 -13.24
CA TYR A 159 -12.08 11.51 -14.04
C TYR A 159 -11.67 12.96 -13.77
N SER A 160 -11.58 13.37 -12.50
CA SER A 160 -11.19 14.73 -12.11
C SER A 160 -9.75 15.07 -12.51
N PHE A 161 -8.80 14.15 -12.31
CA PHE A 161 -7.42 14.38 -12.72
C PHE A 161 -7.28 14.53 -14.23
N THR A 162 -8.03 13.73 -15.01
CA THR A 162 -8.08 13.88 -16.47
C THR A 162 -8.69 15.24 -16.87
N LYS A 163 -9.81 15.62 -16.26
CA LYS A 163 -10.50 16.90 -16.50
C LYS A 163 -9.60 18.11 -16.23
N TYR A 164 -8.79 18.06 -15.17
CA TYR A 164 -7.90 19.15 -14.79
C TYR A 164 -6.46 18.98 -15.30
N GLU A 165 -6.19 17.94 -16.09
CA GLU A 165 -4.85 17.62 -16.62
C GLU A 165 -3.80 17.50 -15.50
N VAL A 166 -4.13 16.82 -14.41
CA VAL A 166 -3.23 16.54 -13.30
C VAL A 166 -2.50 15.23 -13.60
N PRO A 167 -1.17 15.22 -13.73
CA PRO A 167 -0.41 13.97 -13.87
C PRO A 167 -0.42 13.22 -12.54
N TYR A 168 -0.69 11.92 -12.58
CA TYR A 168 -0.73 11.09 -11.37
C TYR A 168 -0.16 9.69 -11.60
N PHE A 169 0.24 9.06 -10.52
CA PHE A 169 0.54 7.65 -10.42
C PHE A 169 -0.35 7.02 -9.36
N LYS A 170 -0.96 5.88 -9.67
CA LYS A 170 -1.76 5.12 -8.72
C LYS A 170 -1.03 3.83 -8.29
N ASP A 171 -0.96 3.60 -7.00
CA ASP A 171 -0.47 2.35 -6.42
C ASP A 171 -1.66 1.40 -6.22
N GLU A 172 -2.06 0.71 -7.30
CA GLU A 172 -3.16 -0.24 -7.30
C GLU A 172 -2.67 -1.62 -7.72
N ARG A 173 -2.99 -2.61 -6.91
CA ARG A 173 -2.77 -4.02 -7.27
C ARG A 173 -3.95 -4.50 -8.09
N GLN A 174 -3.78 -4.64 -9.39
CA GLN A 174 -4.79 -5.27 -10.23
C GLN A 174 -4.69 -6.79 -10.14
N PRO A 175 -5.83 -7.50 -9.92
CA PRO A 175 -5.82 -8.94 -9.95
C PRO A 175 -5.46 -9.44 -11.36
N ILE A 176 -4.48 -10.30 -11.47
CA ILE A 176 -4.01 -10.83 -12.76
C ILE A 176 -5.01 -11.79 -13.43
N ASN A 177 -5.96 -12.33 -12.67
CA ASN A 177 -6.99 -13.26 -13.17
C ASN A 177 -7.94 -12.63 -14.19
N SER A 178 -8.01 -11.30 -14.30
CA SER A 178 -8.77 -10.58 -15.32
C SER A 178 -7.97 -10.26 -16.59
N GLN A 179 -6.68 -10.57 -16.61
CA GLN A 179 -5.84 -10.33 -17.77
C GLN A 179 -6.11 -11.37 -18.86
N SER A 180 -6.31 -10.94 -20.12
CA SER A 180 -6.69 -11.82 -21.25
C SER A 180 -5.79 -13.05 -21.40
N LEU A 181 -4.47 -12.89 -21.20
CA LEU A 181 -3.54 -14.02 -21.27
C LEU A 181 -3.77 -15.05 -20.16
N VAL A 182 -4.05 -14.59 -18.93
CA VAL A 182 -4.30 -15.49 -17.79
C VAL A 182 -5.63 -16.22 -17.98
N VAL A 183 -6.66 -15.48 -18.41
CA VAL A 183 -7.97 -16.02 -18.77
C VAL A 183 -7.84 -17.09 -19.88
N MET A 184 -7.06 -16.79 -20.92
CA MET A 184 -6.77 -17.74 -21.99
C MET A 184 -6.16 -19.04 -21.45
N ILE A 185 -5.10 -18.94 -20.64
CA ILE A 185 -4.44 -20.12 -20.04
C ILE A 185 -5.41 -20.90 -19.15
N GLU A 186 -6.21 -20.22 -18.33
CA GLU A 186 -7.20 -20.85 -17.49
C GLU A 186 -8.22 -21.65 -18.31
N PHE A 187 -8.84 -21.04 -19.32
CA PHE A 187 -9.82 -21.71 -20.15
C PHE A 187 -9.21 -22.82 -21.04
N MET A 188 -7.96 -22.67 -21.49
CA MET A 188 -7.25 -23.78 -22.16
C MET A 188 -7.16 -25.00 -21.24
N LEU A 189 -6.74 -24.80 -19.98
CA LEU A 189 -6.67 -25.90 -19.01
C LEU A 189 -8.04 -26.47 -18.67
N ARG A 190 -9.07 -25.63 -18.58
CA ARG A 190 -10.46 -26.07 -18.35
C ARG A 190 -11.00 -26.88 -19.51
N CYS A 191 -10.77 -26.48 -20.77
CA CYS A 191 -11.15 -27.26 -21.95
C CYS A 191 -10.60 -28.69 -21.88
N ILE A 192 -9.31 -28.84 -21.53
CA ILE A 192 -8.68 -30.16 -21.42
C ILE A 192 -9.28 -30.98 -20.27
N ASN A 193 -9.47 -30.36 -19.10
CA ASN A 193 -9.91 -31.05 -17.88
C ASN A 193 -11.40 -31.39 -17.88
N PHE A 194 -12.23 -30.63 -18.59
CA PHE A 194 -13.70 -30.76 -18.56
C PHE A 194 -14.30 -31.12 -19.91
N SER A 195 -13.54 -31.83 -20.76
CA SER A 195 -14.02 -32.39 -22.05
C SER A 195 -14.60 -31.33 -22.98
N PHE A 196 -13.92 -30.23 -23.13
CA PHE A 196 -14.23 -29.13 -24.04
C PHE A 196 -15.70 -28.65 -23.95
N LYS A 197 -16.15 -28.33 -22.74
CA LYS A 197 -17.46 -27.72 -22.56
C LYS A 197 -17.59 -26.46 -23.40
N SER A 198 -18.74 -26.28 -24.02
CA SER A 198 -18.99 -25.18 -24.94
C SER A 198 -18.72 -23.81 -24.33
N ASP A 199 -19.11 -23.60 -23.07
CA ASP A 199 -18.87 -22.35 -22.36
C ASP A 199 -17.35 -22.05 -22.17
N ASP A 200 -16.54 -23.09 -21.90
CA ASP A 200 -15.09 -22.93 -21.74
C ASP A 200 -14.41 -22.63 -23.08
N VAL A 201 -14.85 -23.29 -24.15
CA VAL A 201 -14.38 -23.07 -25.55
C VAL A 201 -14.74 -21.66 -26.03
N LEU A 202 -15.98 -21.23 -25.84
CA LEU A 202 -16.42 -19.88 -26.21
C LEU A 202 -15.69 -18.80 -25.39
N SER A 203 -15.51 -19.04 -24.11
CA SER A 203 -14.73 -18.10 -23.23
C SER A 203 -13.28 -18.00 -23.68
N LEU A 204 -12.67 -19.11 -24.10
CA LEU A 204 -11.32 -19.11 -24.67
C LEU A 204 -11.26 -18.30 -25.97
N ALA A 205 -12.20 -18.50 -26.88
CA ALA A 205 -12.28 -17.77 -28.16
C ALA A 205 -12.44 -16.25 -27.91
N LYS A 206 -13.29 -15.87 -26.96
CA LYS A 206 -13.58 -14.45 -26.60
C LYS A 206 -12.44 -13.71 -25.90
N THR A 207 -11.30 -14.35 -25.63
CA THR A 207 -10.14 -13.67 -25.02
C THR A 207 -9.50 -12.62 -25.92
N GLY A 208 -9.79 -12.64 -27.23
CA GLY A 208 -9.15 -11.79 -28.24
C GLY A 208 -7.69 -12.16 -28.56
N LEU A 209 -7.23 -13.32 -28.06
CA LEU A 209 -5.88 -13.84 -28.29
C LEU A 209 -5.87 -15.05 -29.24
N THR A 210 -6.99 -15.36 -29.85
CA THR A 210 -7.16 -16.39 -30.88
C THR A 210 -7.26 -15.73 -32.27
N ASP A 211 -6.88 -16.46 -33.33
CA ASP A 211 -7.00 -15.97 -34.69
C ASP A 211 -8.43 -16.06 -35.25
N ILE A 212 -9.44 -16.11 -34.39
CA ILE A 212 -10.86 -16.20 -34.75
C ILE A 212 -11.45 -14.79 -34.68
N SER A 213 -12.17 -14.37 -35.71
CA SER A 213 -12.83 -13.08 -35.74
C SER A 213 -14.04 -13.03 -34.77
N ASP A 214 -14.40 -11.83 -34.31
CA ASP A 214 -15.58 -11.65 -33.45
C ASP A 214 -16.87 -12.07 -34.14
N GLU A 215 -16.95 -11.93 -35.49
CA GLU A 215 -18.06 -12.35 -36.29
C GLU A 215 -18.21 -13.88 -36.30
N ASP A 216 -17.10 -14.61 -36.52
CA ASP A 216 -17.08 -16.08 -36.48
C ASP A 216 -17.42 -16.60 -35.05
N ILE A 217 -16.92 -15.92 -34.00
CA ILE A 217 -17.24 -16.29 -32.63
C ILE A 217 -18.74 -16.15 -32.35
N ASN A 218 -19.37 -15.08 -32.80
CA ASN A 218 -20.82 -14.89 -32.68
C ASN A 218 -21.62 -15.94 -33.42
N ASP A 219 -21.19 -16.30 -34.63
CA ASP A 219 -21.83 -17.34 -35.41
C ASP A 219 -21.72 -18.72 -34.75
N ILE A 220 -20.54 -19.06 -34.22
CA ILE A 220 -20.31 -20.30 -33.47
C ILE A 220 -21.18 -20.31 -32.21
N GLU A 221 -21.24 -19.21 -31.47
CA GLU A 221 -22.04 -19.09 -30.25
C GLU A 221 -23.53 -19.31 -30.54
N ASN A 222 -24.06 -18.66 -31.57
CA ASN A 222 -25.44 -18.85 -32.03
C ASN A 222 -25.72 -20.30 -32.44
N TYR A 223 -24.78 -20.95 -33.12
CA TYR A 223 -24.90 -22.34 -33.52
C TYR A 223 -24.92 -23.28 -32.31
N VAL A 224 -24.00 -23.06 -31.34
CA VAL A 224 -23.93 -23.84 -30.12
C VAL A 224 -25.23 -23.73 -29.31
N PHE A 225 -25.79 -22.53 -29.18
CA PHE A 225 -27.06 -22.30 -28.49
C PHE A 225 -28.24 -22.95 -29.23
N LEU A 226 -28.32 -22.78 -30.55
CA LEU A 226 -29.42 -23.31 -31.33
C LEU A 226 -29.52 -24.84 -31.26
N TRP A 227 -28.40 -25.53 -31.28
CA TRP A 227 -28.30 -26.97 -31.28
C TRP A 227 -28.03 -27.60 -29.92
N ASN A 228 -27.99 -26.76 -28.85
CA ASN A 228 -27.75 -27.18 -27.48
C ASN A 228 -26.50 -28.07 -27.33
N ILE A 229 -25.40 -27.66 -27.97
CA ILE A 229 -24.12 -28.38 -27.93
C ILE A 229 -23.46 -28.10 -26.60
N ASN A 230 -23.03 -29.14 -25.88
CA ASN A 230 -22.52 -28.99 -24.49
C ASN A 230 -21.19 -29.72 -24.24
N GLY A 231 -20.30 -29.70 -25.22
CA GLY A 231 -18.98 -30.33 -25.18
C GLY A 231 -18.88 -31.64 -25.95
N LEU A 232 -17.74 -32.32 -25.78
CA LEU A 232 -17.45 -33.64 -26.38
C LEU A 232 -17.96 -34.76 -25.50
#